data_80d8ace510b5660ca80749d5a00caa5e
#
_entry.id   80d8ace510b5660ca80749d5a00caa5e
#
_cell.length_a   1.000
_cell.length_b   1.000
_cell.length_c   1.000
_cell.angle_alpha   90.00
_cell.angle_beta   90.00
_cell.angle_gamma   90.00
#
_symmetry.space_group_name_H-M   'P 1'
#
loop_
_entity.id
_entity.type
_entity.pdbx_description
1 polymer ?
#
loop_
_entity_poly.entity_id
_entity_poly.type
_entity_poly.pdbx_seq_one_letter_code
_entity_poly.pdbx_strand_id
1 'polypeptide(L)'
;MTLAACSSGNSGSAAESSSKAASSDTYTWWDPYPQHDADSAWAQRGQKCGTEAGVTINRTAYDTTQLTNQALLAAQDGNAPDIILLDNPAVSTLAETGMLLSNDDLGLDTSDIDENLLAAGEVDGTTYGIPIGANTLALYYNKDILDAAGVDPSTITSWATLTDALAKVTAAGHKGITFAAIGTEEGSFQFLPWFWGAGADLTKLDSDQAVAALSLWKDWVDKGYAPNTVLQNSQNTTWEEFLTGDFGFGLNGTWQVNSAADADFTTGVIEIPGENSGVAPAPTGGEFITTPVQSDTSRYTTTKKIVECMASTDGQVETADTFAYYIPPTEAGQTALLKERPELQTWVDAVKSAKGRTSDGLGTDYPKISEQLWTAIQNALSGSMTPKEALTQAQEQAEAATSK
;
A
#
# COMPACT_ATOMS: atom_id res chain seq x y z
N MET A 1 -4.18 3.52 73.74
CA MET A 1 -4.46 4.40 72.62
C MET A 1 -3.87 3.75 71.40
N THR A 2 -4.72 3.10 70.59
CA THR A 2 -4.39 2.31 69.42
C THR A 2 -4.68 3.15 68.17
N LEU A 3 -3.67 3.40 67.39
CA LEU A 3 -3.81 4.05 66.09
C LEU A 3 -3.93 2.98 64.99
N ALA A 4 -5.07 2.92 64.32
CA ALA A 4 -5.33 2.10 63.18
C ALA A 4 -4.95 2.91 61.92
N ALA A 5 -4.02 2.40 61.10
CA ALA A 5 -3.70 2.93 59.79
C ALA A 5 -4.54 2.20 58.74
N CYS A 6 -5.38 2.95 58.02
CA CYS A 6 -6.11 2.44 56.82
C CYS A 6 -5.17 2.56 55.61
N SER A 7 -4.80 1.41 55.05
CA SER A 7 -4.15 1.27 53.74
C SER A 7 -5.26 1.06 52.69
N SER A 8 -5.46 2.09 51.84
CA SER A 8 -6.28 1.98 50.66
C SER A 8 -5.45 1.39 49.51
N GLY A 9 -5.66 0.09 49.26
CA GLY A 9 -5.09 -0.60 48.10
C GLY A 9 -5.82 -0.19 46.82
N ASN A 10 -5.11 0.45 45.92
CA ASN A 10 -5.56 0.72 44.56
C ASN A 10 -5.23 -0.53 43.73
N SER A 11 -6.25 -1.35 43.47
CA SER A 11 -6.12 -2.51 42.56
C SER A 11 -6.18 -2.03 41.14
N GLY A 12 -5.02 -1.75 40.56
CA GLY A 12 -4.89 -1.67 39.13
C GLY A 12 -5.14 -3.05 38.51
N SER A 13 -6.24 -3.19 37.81
CA SER A 13 -6.56 -4.37 37.00
C SER A 13 -5.57 -4.43 35.84
N ALA A 14 -4.52 -5.22 35.98
CA ALA A 14 -3.74 -5.68 34.84
C ALA A 14 -4.65 -6.62 34.07
N ALA A 15 -4.97 -6.29 32.82
CA ALA A 15 -5.58 -7.20 31.89
C ALA A 15 -4.62 -8.37 31.67
N GLU A 16 -4.89 -9.49 32.30
CA GLU A 16 -4.25 -10.76 31.98
C GLU A 16 -4.65 -11.12 30.56
N SER A 17 -3.71 -11.01 29.62
CA SER A 17 -3.82 -11.66 28.33
C SER A 17 -3.71 -13.16 28.57
N SER A 18 -4.85 -13.82 28.81
CA SER A 18 -4.91 -15.27 28.84
C SER A 18 -4.67 -15.77 27.41
N SER A 19 -3.44 -16.21 27.12
CA SER A 19 -3.17 -17.10 25.99
C SER A 19 -3.93 -18.42 26.25
N LYS A 20 -5.17 -18.49 25.80
CA LYS A 20 -5.92 -19.72 25.72
C LYS A 20 -5.21 -20.57 24.68
N ALA A 21 -4.63 -21.70 25.07
CA ALA A 21 -4.15 -22.70 24.13
C ALA A 21 -5.29 -22.97 23.13
N ALA A 22 -5.05 -22.69 21.85
CA ALA A 22 -6.03 -22.91 20.80
C ALA A 22 -6.43 -24.40 20.83
N SER A 23 -7.73 -24.68 20.81
CA SER A 23 -8.18 -26.05 20.57
C SER A 23 -7.70 -26.49 19.20
N SER A 24 -7.51 -27.80 18.96
CA SER A 24 -7.07 -28.33 17.66
C SER A 24 -7.93 -27.83 16.47
N ASP A 25 -9.13 -27.36 16.74
CA ASP A 25 -10.14 -26.93 15.77
C ASP A 25 -10.24 -25.40 15.61
N THR A 26 -9.36 -24.62 16.29
CA THR A 26 -9.33 -23.17 16.18
C THR A 26 -8.02 -22.73 15.55
N TYR A 27 -8.11 -21.93 14.48
CA TYR A 27 -7.00 -21.33 13.76
C TYR A 27 -6.98 -19.83 13.99
N THR A 28 -5.80 -19.27 14.11
CA THR A 28 -5.61 -17.85 14.41
C THR A 28 -5.22 -17.09 13.17
N TRP A 29 -5.88 -15.97 12.95
CA TRP A 29 -5.63 -15.07 11.84
C TRP A 29 -5.42 -13.64 12.33
N TRP A 30 -4.30 -13.04 11.98
CA TRP A 30 -3.99 -11.64 12.27
C TRP A 30 -3.99 -10.82 10.99
N ASP A 31 -4.58 -9.61 11.05
CA ASP A 31 -4.64 -8.70 9.90
C ASP A 31 -4.54 -7.22 10.32
N PRO A 32 -4.24 -6.29 9.35
CA PRO A 32 -4.01 -4.88 9.61
C PRO A 32 -5.29 -4.02 9.58
N TYR A 33 -6.48 -4.59 9.80
CA TYR A 33 -7.76 -3.91 9.57
C TYR A 33 -8.65 -3.84 10.81
N PRO A 34 -8.25 -3.11 11.87
CA PRO A 34 -9.05 -3.00 13.11
C PRO A 34 -10.39 -2.27 12.89
N GLN A 35 -10.54 -1.50 11.81
CA GLN A 35 -11.79 -0.84 11.43
C GLN A 35 -12.89 -1.81 10.96
N HIS A 36 -12.54 -3.02 10.58
CA HIS A 36 -13.46 -4.08 10.19
C HIS A 36 -13.75 -4.99 11.38
N ASP A 37 -14.96 -4.87 11.93
CA ASP A 37 -15.43 -5.70 13.05
C ASP A 37 -15.74 -7.15 12.63
N ALA A 38 -16.21 -7.95 13.58
CA ALA A 38 -16.53 -9.37 13.35
C ALA A 38 -17.68 -9.60 12.36
N ASP A 39 -18.56 -8.61 12.19
CA ASP A 39 -19.73 -8.67 11.30
C ASP A 39 -19.43 -8.13 9.89
N SER A 40 -18.24 -7.59 9.68
CA SER A 40 -17.80 -7.09 8.38
C SER A 40 -17.69 -8.20 7.33
N ALA A 41 -17.88 -7.86 6.05
CA ALA A 41 -17.69 -8.79 4.94
C ALA A 41 -16.28 -9.41 4.95
N TRP A 42 -15.27 -8.62 5.30
CA TRP A 42 -13.90 -9.08 5.45
C TRP A 42 -13.74 -10.18 6.51
N ALA A 43 -14.24 -9.96 7.74
CA ALA A 43 -14.19 -10.96 8.80
C ALA A 43 -15.01 -12.22 8.45
N GLN A 44 -16.17 -12.04 7.82
CA GLN A 44 -17.04 -13.13 7.37
C GLN A 44 -16.36 -14.00 6.29
N ARG A 45 -15.56 -13.39 5.40
CA ARG A 45 -14.77 -14.13 4.42
C ARG A 45 -13.80 -15.11 5.08
N GLY A 46 -13.05 -14.66 6.09
CA GLY A 46 -12.16 -15.53 6.87
C GLY A 46 -12.90 -16.66 7.56
N GLN A 47 -14.07 -16.37 8.19
CA GLN A 47 -14.91 -17.37 8.84
C GLN A 47 -15.45 -18.42 7.85
N LYS A 48 -15.85 -18.00 6.64
CA LYS A 48 -16.28 -18.89 5.56
C LYS A 48 -15.17 -19.87 5.19
N CYS A 49 -13.95 -19.37 4.93
CA CYS A 49 -12.81 -20.23 4.58
C CYS A 49 -12.41 -21.17 5.72
N GLY A 50 -12.49 -20.74 6.99
CA GLY A 50 -12.33 -21.62 8.13
C GLY A 50 -13.37 -22.75 8.17
N THR A 51 -14.65 -22.41 7.95
CA THR A 51 -15.75 -23.38 7.93
C THR A 51 -15.56 -24.41 6.81
N GLU A 52 -15.17 -23.98 5.62
CA GLU A 52 -14.88 -24.86 4.49
C GLU A 52 -13.68 -25.79 4.77
N ALA A 53 -12.70 -25.31 5.52
CA ALA A 53 -11.57 -26.12 6.01
C ALA A 53 -11.91 -27.00 7.23
N GLY A 54 -13.13 -26.89 7.80
CA GLY A 54 -13.60 -27.66 8.94
C GLY A 54 -13.15 -27.13 10.30
N VAL A 55 -12.81 -25.85 10.41
CA VAL A 55 -12.27 -25.22 11.61
C VAL A 55 -12.93 -23.87 11.89
N THR A 56 -12.67 -23.32 13.07
CA THR A 56 -13.09 -21.96 13.46
C THR A 56 -11.89 -21.01 13.33
N ILE A 57 -12.11 -19.81 12.79
CA ILE A 57 -11.10 -18.75 12.75
C ILE A 57 -11.25 -17.82 13.95
N ASN A 58 -10.16 -17.62 14.68
CA ASN A 58 -10.03 -16.58 15.69
C ASN A 58 -9.22 -15.44 15.12
N ARG A 59 -9.92 -14.38 14.68
CA ARG A 59 -9.32 -13.18 14.07
C ARG A 59 -8.89 -12.20 15.15
N THR A 60 -7.70 -11.62 15.00
CA THR A 60 -7.23 -10.47 15.77
C THR A 60 -6.70 -9.41 14.79
N ALA A 61 -7.20 -8.20 14.91
CA ALA A 61 -6.77 -7.09 14.06
C ALA A 61 -5.93 -6.08 14.85
N TYR A 62 -4.89 -5.56 14.21
CA TYR A 62 -3.99 -4.54 14.72
C TYR A 62 -3.88 -3.42 13.67
N ASP A 63 -3.34 -2.26 14.03
CA ASP A 63 -2.84 -1.37 12.97
C ASP A 63 -1.57 -1.97 12.31
N THR A 64 -1.25 -1.52 11.11
CA THR A 64 -0.17 -2.11 10.27
C THR A 64 1.18 -2.16 11.00
N THR A 65 1.55 -1.09 11.70
CA THR A 65 2.82 -1.02 12.44
C THR A 65 2.81 -1.95 13.66
N GLN A 66 1.71 -1.97 14.40
CA GLN A 66 1.55 -2.86 15.55
C GLN A 66 1.54 -4.32 15.11
N LEU A 67 0.88 -4.66 13.99
CA LEU A 67 0.83 -6.02 13.47
C LEU A 67 2.24 -6.58 13.23
N THR A 68 3.08 -5.82 12.52
CA THR A 68 4.46 -6.25 12.25
C THR A 68 5.25 -6.48 13.53
N ASN A 69 5.15 -5.56 14.50
CA ASN A 69 5.83 -5.70 15.78
C ASN A 69 5.33 -6.90 16.59
N GLN A 70 4.01 -7.12 16.62
CA GLN A 70 3.41 -8.26 17.31
C GLN A 70 3.80 -9.60 16.64
N ALA A 71 3.87 -9.63 15.32
CA ALA A 71 4.30 -10.80 14.57
C ALA A 71 5.73 -11.20 14.91
N LEU A 72 6.65 -10.23 14.96
CA LEU A 72 8.05 -10.45 15.34
C LEU A 72 8.18 -11.00 16.77
N LEU A 73 7.44 -10.42 17.73
CA LEU A 73 7.44 -10.88 19.12
C LEU A 73 6.85 -12.30 19.25
N ALA A 74 5.71 -12.54 18.64
CA ALA A 74 5.02 -13.82 18.71
C ALA A 74 5.86 -14.96 18.08
N ALA A 75 6.57 -14.67 17.00
CA ALA A 75 7.46 -15.64 16.38
C ALA A 75 8.65 -15.99 17.29
N GLN A 76 9.25 -15.00 17.96
CA GLN A 76 10.33 -15.24 18.94
C GLN A 76 9.86 -16.10 20.11
N ASP A 77 8.63 -15.92 20.56
CA ASP A 77 8.03 -16.66 21.67
C ASP A 77 7.44 -18.04 21.25
N GLY A 78 7.48 -18.38 19.96
CA GLY A 78 6.90 -19.61 19.40
C GLY A 78 5.37 -19.64 19.45
N ASN A 79 4.72 -18.48 19.52
CA ASN A 79 3.26 -18.28 19.61
C ASN A 79 2.70 -17.53 18.38
N ALA A 80 3.38 -17.63 17.22
CA ALA A 80 2.92 -17.02 15.99
C ALA A 80 1.53 -17.54 15.59
N PRO A 81 0.63 -16.71 15.01
CA PRO A 81 -0.66 -17.18 14.52
C PRO A 81 -0.49 -18.10 13.30
N ASP A 82 -1.56 -18.79 12.91
CA ASP A 82 -1.54 -19.68 11.76
C ASP A 82 -1.44 -18.92 10.43
N ILE A 83 -2.04 -17.73 10.39
CA ILE A 83 -2.10 -16.88 9.20
C ILE A 83 -1.87 -15.43 9.64
N ILE A 84 -1.03 -14.70 8.91
CA ILE A 84 -0.89 -13.24 9.03
C ILE A 84 -1.08 -12.61 7.65
N LEU A 85 -1.89 -11.57 7.61
CA LEU A 85 -1.97 -10.68 6.47
C LEU A 85 -0.99 -9.52 6.67
N LEU A 86 0.06 -9.45 5.86
CA LEU A 86 1.15 -8.48 5.99
C LEU A 86 1.17 -7.50 4.83
N ASP A 87 1.39 -6.23 5.10
CA ASP A 87 1.76 -5.25 4.05
C ASP A 87 3.05 -5.69 3.34
N ASN A 88 3.12 -5.43 2.04
CA ASN A 88 4.20 -5.87 1.16
C ASN A 88 5.61 -5.73 1.75
N PRO A 89 6.05 -4.56 2.27
CA PRO A 89 7.40 -4.41 2.80
C PRO A 89 7.68 -5.25 4.06
N ALA A 90 6.63 -5.61 4.83
CA ALA A 90 6.79 -6.41 6.04
C ALA A 90 7.06 -7.89 5.73
N VAL A 91 6.66 -8.38 4.54
CA VAL A 91 6.91 -9.76 4.12
C VAL A 91 8.40 -10.05 4.09
N SER A 92 9.21 -9.21 3.44
CA SER A 92 10.66 -9.40 3.37
C SER A 92 11.31 -9.38 4.76
N THR A 93 10.87 -8.48 5.65
CA THR A 93 11.39 -8.38 7.02
C THR A 93 11.17 -9.68 7.81
N LEU A 94 9.97 -10.28 7.73
CA LEU A 94 9.69 -11.52 8.45
C LEU A 94 10.31 -12.74 7.75
N ALA A 95 10.39 -12.76 6.43
CA ALA A 95 11.00 -13.84 5.66
C ALA A 95 12.51 -13.95 5.92
N GLU A 96 13.25 -12.84 5.90
CA GLU A 96 14.70 -12.83 6.19
C GLU A 96 15.05 -13.33 7.60
N THR A 97 14.13 -13.16 8.56
CA THR A 97 14.32 -13.68 9.92
C THR A 97 13.95 -15.16 10.06
N GLY A 98 13.48 -15.81 8.98
CA GLY A 98 13.06 -17.21 8.99
C GLY A 98 11.73 -17.43 9.70
N MET A 99 10.91 -16.39 9.85
CA MET A 99 9.63 -16.45 10.56
C MET A 99 8.46 -16.87 9.67
N LEU A 100 8.64 -16.82 8.35
CA LEU A 100 7.61 -17.22 7.38
C LEU A 100 7.97 -18.55 6.72
N LEU A 101 6.94 -19.33 6.43
CA LEU A 101 7.03 -20.51 5.57
C LEU A 101 6.94 -20.06 4.12
N SER A 102 7.79 -20.62 3.26
CA SER A 102 7.73 -20.33 1.81
C SER A 102 6.47 -20.91 1.17
N ASN A 103 6.10 -20.37 0.01
CA ASN A 103 4.99 -20.90 -0.76
C ASN A 103 5.23 -22.35 -1.19
N ASP A 104 6.47 -22.69 -1.58
CA ASP A 104 6.87 -24.05 -1.95
C ASP A 104 6.74 -25.02 -0.77
N ASP A 105 7.22 -24.64 0.44
CA ASP A 105 7.14 -25.49 1.63
C ASP A 105 5.69 -25.72 2.08
N LEU A 106 4.80 -24.72 1.91
CA LEU A 106 3.38 -24.89 2.14
C LEU A 106 2.69 -25.64 0.99
N GLY A 107 3.33 -25.70 -0.18
CA GLY A 107 2.81 -26.35 -1.40
C GLY A 107 1.72 -25.53 -2.08
N LEU A 108 1.79 -24.21 -2.03
CA LEU A 108 0.89 -23.30 -2.73
C LEU A 108 1.26 -23.22 -4.21
N ASP A 109 0.25 -23.19 -5.08
CA ASP A 109 0.42 -22.90 -6.50
C ASP A 109 0.24 -21.40 -6.72
N THR A 110 1.27 -20.76 -7.25
CA THR A 110 1.29 -19.31 -7.53
C THR A 110 1.44 -19.02 -9.03
N SER A 111 1.31 -20.04 -9.89
CA SER A 111 1.58 -19.94 -11.34
C SER A 111 0.64 -19.01 -12.10
N ASP A 112 -0.56 -18.73 -11.57
CA ASP A 112 -1.56 -17.84 -12.20
C ASP A 112 -1.46 -16.41 -11.66
N ILE A 113 -0.58 -16.12 -10.69
CA ILE A 113 -0.44 -14.79 -10.09
C ILE A 113 0.45 -13.93 -11.01
N ASP A 114 0.04 -12.70 -11.25
CA ASP A 114 0.83 -11.72 -12.00
C ASP A 114 2.22 -11.57 -11.35
N GLU A 115 3.27 -11.77 -12.15
CA GLU A 115 4.66 -11.83 -11.70
C GLU A 115 5.09 -10.58 -10.93
N ASN A 116 4.69 -9.38 -11.42
CA ASN A 116 4.99 -8.11 -10.77
C ASN A 116 4.34 -7.98 -9.37
N LEU A 117 3.21 -8.64 -9.13
CA LEU A 117 2.53 -8.64 -7.83
C LEU A 117 3.17 -9.65 -6.88
N LEU A 118 3.50 -10.84 -7.38
CA LEU A 118 4.16 -11.87 -6.59
C LEU A 118 5.57 -11.45 -6.16
N ALA A 119 6.29 -10.72 -7.02
CA ALA A 119 7.64 -10.23 -6.75
C ALA A 119 7.74 -9.36 -5.48
N ALA A 120 6.67 -8.72 -5.04
CA ALA A 120 6.67 -7.95 -3.79
C ALA A 120 6.78 -8.83 -2.53
N GLY A 121 6.48 -10.12 -2.64
CA GLY A 121 6.65 -11.13 -1.59
C GLY A 121 7.88 -12.03 -1.80
N GLU A 122 8.79 -11.68 -2.71
CA GLU A 122 9.97 -12.47 -3.01
C GLU A 122 11.19 -11.98 -2.21
N VAL A 123 11.92 -12.93 -1.64
CA VAL A 123 13.21 -12.71 -0.96
C VAL A 123 14.19 -13.78 -1.43
N ASP A 124 15.30 -13.36 -2.01
CA ASP A 124 16.37 -14.25 -2.52
C ASP A 124 15.86 -15.36 -3.47
N GLY A 125 14.91 -15.04 -4.34
CA GLY A 125 14.31 -15.96 -5.30
C GLY A 125 13.28 -16.93 -4.71
N THR A 126 12.89 -16.74 -3.45
CA THR A 126 11.87 -17.52 -2.74
C THR A 126 10.66 -16.65 -2.44
N THR A 127 9.45 -17.11 -2.78
CA THR A 127 8.22 -16.38 -2.54
C THR A 127 7.56 -16.77 -1.22
N TYR A 128 6.98 -15.77 -0.54
CA TYR A 128 6.33 -15.90 0.77
C TYR A 128 4.94 -15.28 0.75
N GLY A 129 3.93 -16.11 0.91
CA GLY A 129 2.52 -15.71 0.90
C GLY A 129 1.94 -15.46 -0.50
N ILE A 130 0.65 -15.17 -0.51
CA ILE A 130 -0.13 -14.85 -1.72
C ILE A 130 -0.74 -13.47 -1.56
N PRO A 131 -0.59 -12.55 -2.56
CA PRO A 131 -1.28 -11.27 -2.52
C PRO A 131 -2.79 -11.47 -2.55
N ILE A 132 -3.54 -10.82 -1.64
CA ILE A 132 -5.02 -10.86 -1.65
C ILE A 132 -5.59 -10.04 -2.80
N GLY A 133 -4.77 -9.22 -3.40
CA GLY A 133 -5.02 -8.28 -4.48
C GLY A 133 -3.96 -7.19 -4.42
N ALA A 134 -4.05 -6.25 -5.34
CA ALA A 134 -3.16 -5.11 -5.38
C ALA A 134 -3.94 -3.80 -5.39
N ASN A 135 -3.44 -2.83 -4.65
CA ASN A 135 -3.78 -1.44 -4.85
C ASN A 135 -2.62 -0.73 -5.56
N THR A 136 -2.90 0.37 -6.19
CA THR A 136 -1.90 1.23 -6.83
C THR A 136 -2.42 2.65 -6.93
N LEU A 137 -1.63 3.55 -7.50
CA LEU A 137 -1.96 4.96 -7.69
C LEU A 137 -2.34 5.26 -9.13
N ALA A 138 -3.24 6.23 -9.30
CA ALA A 138 -3.58 6.84 -10.56
C ALA A 138 -3.94 8.32 -10.34
N LEU A 139 -4.14 9.07 -11.40
CA LEU A 139 -4.63 10.45 -11.34
C LEU A 139 -6.14 10.47 -11.45
N TYR A 140 -6.81 10.79 -10.35
CA TYR A 140 -8.21 11.24 -10.40
C TYR A 140 -8.29 12.63 -10.97
N TYR A 141 -9.35 12.93 -11.70
CA TYR A 141 -9.64 14.28 -12.18
C TYR A 141 -11.08 14.68 -11.96
N ASN A 142 -11.30 15.99 -11.79
CA ASN A 142 -12.60 16.60 -11.77
C ASN A 142 -12.98 17.01 -13.20
N LYS A 143 -13.91 16.23 -13.80
CA LYS A 143 -14.32 16.43 -15.20
C LYS A 143 -14.91 17.82 -15.45
N ASP A 144 -15.67 18.34 -14.49
CA ASP A 144 -16.34 19.62 -14.64
C ASP A 144 -15.34 20.77 -14.73
N ILE A 145 -14.27 20.72 -13.92
CA ILE A 145 -13.14 21.66 -13.97
C ILE A 145 -12.37 21.53 -15.28
N LEU A 146 -12.05 20.29 -15.69
CA LEU A 146 -11.30 20.04 -16.91
C LEU A 146 -12.07 20.55 -18.15
N ASP A 147 -13.37 20.26 -18.23
CA ASP A 147 -14.23 20.75 -19.31
C ASP A 147 -14.25 22.28 -19.34
N ALA A 148 -14.40 22.95 -18.20
CA ALA A 148 -14.38 24.41 -18.09
C ALA A 148 -13.02 25.02 -18.47
N ALA A 149 -11.93 24.33 -18.18
CA ALA A 149 -10.57 24.74 -18.54
C ALA A 149 -10.16 24.36 -19.97
N GLY A 150 -11.01 23.64 -20.71
CA GLY A 150 -10.71 23.16 -22.05
C GLY A 150 -9.59 22.12 -22.08
N VAL A 151 -9.57 21.23 -21.08
CA VAL A 151 -8.60 20.13 -20.95
C VAL A 151 -9.28 18.82 -21.29
N ASP A 152 -8.76 18.10 -22.28
CA ASP A 152 -9.15 16.72 -22.58
C ASP A 152 -8.19 15.77 -21.86
N PRO A 153 -8.62 15.00 -20.85
CA PRO A 153 -7.75 14.09 -20.10
C PRO A 153 -7.10 13.02 -20.99
N SER A 154 -7.70 12.63 -22.11
CA SER A 154 -7.13 11.65 -23.04
C SER A 154 -5.85 12.14 -23.75
N THR A 155 -5.59 13.44 -23.73
CA THR A 155 -4.38 14.06 -24.32
C THR A 155 -3.20 14.11 -23.33
N ILE A 156 -3.40 13.72 -22.10
CA ILE A 156 -2.38 13.73 -21.05
C ILE A 156 -1.55 12.44 -21.14
N THR A 157 -0.44 12.50 -21.86
CA THR A 157 0.43 11.36 -22.18
C THR A 157 1.88 11.53 -21.74
N SER A 158 2.20 12.66 -21.12
CA SER A 158 3.55 13.00 -20.62
C SER A 158 3.48 14.02 -19.50
N TRP A 159 4.57 14.23 -18.77
CA TRP A 159 4.67 15.30 -17.77
C TRP A 159 4.42 16.69 -18.35
N ALA A 160 4.88 16.93 -19.57
CA ALA A 160 4.67 18.20 -20.24
C ALA A 160 3.18 18.46 -20.48
N THR A 161 2.44 17.49 -21.02
CA THR A 161 1.01 17.63 -21.28
C THR A 161 0.20 17.73 -20.00
N LEU A 162 0.59 17.03 -18.92
CA LEU A 162 -0.02 17.19 -17.60
C LEU A 162 0.24 18.58 -17.03
N THR A 163 1.48 19.07 -17.08
CA THR A 163 1.85 20.41 -16.60
C THR A 163 1.08 21.52 -17.36
N ASP A 164 0.90 21.37 -18.67
CA ASP A 164 0.06 22.26 -19.46
C ASP A 164 -1.41 22.23 -19.03
N ALA A 165 -1.93 21.03 -18.69
CA ALA A 165 -3.28 20.89 -18.16
C ALA A 165 -3.41 21.59 -16.79
N LEU A 166 -2.44 21.42 -15.88
CA LEU A 166 -2.40 22.11 -14.59
C LEU A 166 -2.39 23.64 -14.75
N ALA A 167 -1.61 24.14 -15.71
CA ALA A 167 -1.55 25.57 -16.03
C ALA A 167 -2.90 26.10 -16.51
N LYS A 168 -3.62 25.36 -17.37
CA LYS A 168 -4.98 25.75 -17.84
C LYS A 168 -5.99 25.73 -16.71
N VAL A 169 -5.98 24.70 -15.88
CA VAL A 169 -6.86 24.57 -14.69
C VAL A 169 -6.64 25.77 -13.75
N THR A 170 -5.36 26.10 -13.48
CA THR A 170 -5.03 27.21 -12.59
C THR A 170 -5.40 28.56 -13.20
N ALA A 171 -5.23 28.74 -14.51
CA ALA A 171 -5.66 29.97 -15.23
C ALA A 171 -7.20 30.12 -15.24
N ALA A 172 -7.96 29.02 -15.14
CA ALA A 172 -9.41 29.02 -14.99
C ALA A 172 -9.88 29.35 -13.56
N GLY A 173 -8.96 29.52 -12.61
CA GLY A 173 -9.25 29.93 -11.23
C GLY A 173 -9.38 28.77 -10.24
N HIS A 174 -8.99 27.56 -10.63
CA HIS A 174 -8.98 26.37 -9.79
C HIS A 174 -7.56 26.01 -9.34
N LYS A 175 -7.44 25.05 -8.42
CA LYS A 175 -6.17 24.45 -8.04
C LYS A 175 -5.81 23.33 -9.02
N GLY A 176 -4.52 23.19 -9.37
CA GLY A 176 -4.08 22.23 -10.38
C GLY A 176 -4.18 20.79 -9.89
N ILE A 177 -3.33 20.43 -8.91
CA ILE A 177 -3.19 19.07 -8.41
C ILE A 177 -2.96 19.05 -6.89
N THR A 178 -3.45 18.01 -6.22
CA THR A 178 -3.08 17.67 -4.85
C THR A 178 -2.50 16.26 -4.77
N PHE A 179 -1.51 16.08 -3.89
CA PHE A 179 -0.82 14.82 -3.61
C PHE A 179 -0.19 14.85 -2.22
N ALA A 180 0.13 13.69 -1.65
CA ALA A 180 0.82 13.62 -0.37
C ALA A 180 2.34 13.63 -0.59
N ALA A 181 3.00 14.66 -0.05
CA ALA A 181 4.46 14.74 0.04
C ALA A 181 4.91 14.81 1.51
N ILE A 182 4.11 14.24 2.40
CA ILE A 182 4.40 14.19 3.85
C ILE A 182 5.68 13.39 4.12
N GLY A 183 6.42 13.74 5.17
CA GLY A 183 7.68 13.09 5.58
C GLY A 183 7.48 11.69 6.17
N THR A 184 6.81 10.81 5.45
CA THR A 184 6.55 9.41 5.81
C THR A 184 6.55 8.55 4.54
N GLU A 185 6.38 7.23 4.68
CA GLU A 185 6.23 6.31 3.55
C GLU A 185 5.14 6.75 2.56
N GLU A 186 4.07 7.40 2.99
CA GLU A 186 3.04 7.91 2.08
C GLU A 186 3.60 8.92 1.08
N GLY A 187 4.55 9.75 1.49
CA GLY A 187 5.22 10.70 0.59
C GLY A 187 6.09 10.01 -0.45
N SER A 188 6.89 9.03 -0.04
CA SER A 188 7.65 8.20 -0.99
C SER A 188 6.71 7.43 -1.92
N PHE A 189 5.69 6.77 -1.38
CA PHE A 189 4.72 5.99 -2.15
C PHE A 189 4.09 6.81 -3.28
N GLN A 190 3.65 8.04 -3.00
CA GLN A 190 3.08 8.93 -4.00
C GLN A 190 4.11 9.54 -4.96
N PHE A 191 5.37 9.62 -4.56
CA PHE A 191 6.45 10.10 -5.43
C PHE A 191 6.99 9.05 -6.39
N LEU A 192 6.96 7.77 -6.02
CA LEU A 192 7.53 6.67 -6.81
C LEU A 192 7.07 6.62 -8.28
N PRO A 193 5.81 6.89 -8.66
CA PRO A 193 5.42 6.90 -10.07
C PRO A 193 6.20 7.93 -10.89
N TRP A 194 6.48 9.08 -10.34
CA TRP A 194 7.25 10.13 -11.01
C TRP A 194 8.73 9.76 -11.10
N PHE A 195 9.25 9.17 -10.02
CA PHE A 195 10.61 8.67 -9.95
C PHE A 195 10.88 7.58 -10.99
N TRP A 196 10.05 6.54 -11.03
CA TRP A 196 10.16 5.46 -12.01
C TRP A 196 9.73 5.89 -13.42
N GLY A 197 8.79 6.80 -13.54
CA GLY A 197 8.36 7.39 -14.82
C GLY A 197 9.44 8.21 -15.52
N ALA A 198 10.44 8.67 -14.78
CA ALA A 198 11.69 9.25 -15.33
C ALA A 198 12.74 8.19 -15.69
N GLY A 199 12.53 6.93 -15.30
CA GLY A 199 13.53 5.86 -15.43
C GLY A 199 14.58 5.85 -14.31
N ALA A 200 14.28 6.45 -13.14
CA ALA A 200 15.16 6.43 -11.99
C ALA A 200 15.11 5.08 -11.28
N ASP A 201 16.16 4.76 -10.52
CA ASP A 201 16.33 3.52 -9.77
C ASP A 201 16.57 3.83 -8.29
N LEU A 202 15.92 3.07 -7.39
CA LEU A 202 16.02 3.27 -5.94
C LEU A 202 17.42 2.98 -5.36
N THR A 203 18.25 2.27 -6.09
CA THR A 203 19.67 2.08 -5.72
C THR A 203 20.52 3.31 -6.02
N LYS A 204 19.97 4.31 -6.77
CA LYS A 204 20.68 5.52 -7.17
C LYS A 204 19.77 6.73 -7.10
N LEU A 205 19.52 7.22 -5.89
CA LEU A 205 18.61 8.35 -5.62
C LEU A 205 19.09 9.68 -6.23
N ASP A 206 20.38 9.85 -6.49
CA ASP A 206 20.97 11.09 -7.01
C ASP A 206 21.14 11.12 -8.54
N SER A 207 20.53 10.18 -9.27
CA SER A 207 20.53 10.15 -10.74
C SER A 207 19.88 11.40 -11.35
N ASP A 208 20.25 11.74 -12.57
CA ASP A 208 19.64 12.87 -13.28
C ASP A 208 18.13 12.68 -13.48
N GLN A 209 17.68 11.43 -13.64
CA GLN A 209 16.28 11.05 -13.73
C GLN A 209 15.54 11.32 -12.42
N ALA A 210 16.11 10.94 -11.28
CA ALA A 210 15.55 11.23 -9.97
C ALA A 210 15.45 12.73 -9.71
N VAL A 211 16.50 13.48 -10.10
CA VAL A 211 16.50 14.95 -10.01
C VAL A 211 15.42 15.57 -10.89
N ALA A 212 15.20 15.05 -12.10
CA ALA A 212 14.12 15.50 -12.97
C ALA A 212 12.74 15.30 -12.33
N ALA A 213 12.50 14.13 -11.74
CA ALA A 213 11.24 13.81 -11.06
C ALA A 213 10.98 14.74 -9.87
N LEU A 214 11.97 14.96 -9.00
CA LEU A 214 11.80 15.84 -7.84
C LEU A 214 11.69 17.32 -8.26
N SER A 215 12.36 17.72 -9.33
CA SER A 215 12.23 19.05 -9.90
C SER A 215 10.84 19.32 -10.47
N LEU A 216 10.19 18.30 -11.04
CA LEU A 216 8.80 18.41 -11.52
C LEU A 216 7.84 18.78 -10.37
N TRP A 217 7.90 18.06 -9.25
CA TRP A 217 7.07 18.35 -8.08
C TRP A 217 7.39 19.73 -7.48
N LYS A 218 8.70 20.06 -7.39
CA LYS A 218 9.13 21.38 -6.93
C LYS A 218 8.58 22.50 -7.80
N ASP A 219 8.66 22.34 -9.11
CA ASP A 219 8.11 23.29 -10.08
C ASP A 219 6.59 23.48 -9.93
N TRP A 220 5.83 22.41 -9.69
CA TRP A 220 4.39 22.51 -9.48
C TRP A 220 4.05 23.28 -8.21
N VAL A 221 4.79 23.07 -7.13
CA VAL A 221 4.62 23.82 -5.88
C VAL A 221 5.02 25.29 -6.10
N ASP A 222 6.16 25.56 -6.70
CA ASP A 222 6.66 26.94 -6.94
C ASP A 222 5.75 27.76 -7.87
N LYS A 223 5.13 27.11 -8.85
CA LYS A 223 4.17 27.72 -9.77
C LYS A 223 2.75 27.84 -9.20
N GLY A 224 2.53 27.27 -8.01
CA GLY A 224 1.21 27.25 -7.36
C GLY A 224 0.21 26.29 -8.02
N TYR A 225 0.66 25.34 -8.83
CA TYR A 225 -0.19 24.28 -9.36
C TYR A 225 -0.54 23.25 -8.29
N ALA A 226 0.36 23.01 -7.34
CA ALA A 226 0.12 22.27 -6.13
C ALA A 226 0.26 23.18 -4.90
N PRO A 227 -0.59 23.06 -3.87
CA PRO A 227 -0.48 23.87 -2.66
C PRO A 227 0.67 23.41 -1.76
N ASN A 228 1.19 24.30 -0.91
CA ASN A 228 2.22 23.96 0.07
C ASN A 228 1.73 22.95 1.13
N THR A 229 0.43 22.76 1.27
CA THR A 229 -0.18 21.80 2.19
C THR A 229 0.21 20.36 1.88
N VAL A 230 0.60 20.03 0.62
CA VAL A 230 1.09 18.71 0.24
C VAL A 230 2.24 18.20 1.12
N LEU A 231 3.05 19.11 1.70
CA LEU A 231 4.15 18.76 2.61
C LEU A 231 3.70 18.21 3.97
N GLN A 232 2.44 18.42 4.34
CA GLN A 232 1.91 18.07 5.66
C GLN A 232 0.72 17.12 5.58
N ASN A 233 0.09 17.04 4.42
CA ASN A 233 -1.13 16.28 4.23
C ASN A 233 -0.82 14.82 3.92
N SER A 234 -1.52 13.92 4.61
CA SER A 234 -1.59 12.50 4.29
C SER A 234 -2.36 12.25 3.00
N GLN A 235 -2.32 11.03 2.48
CA GLN A 235 -3.15 10.63 1.32
C GLN A 235 -4.65 10.84 1.58
N ASN A 236 -5.12 10.62 2.80
CA ASN A 236 -6.52 10.87 3.16
C ASN A 236 -6.84 12.36 3.16
N THR A 237 -5.97 13.20 3.74
CA THR A 237 -6.21 14.65 3.80
C THR A 237 -6.16 15.28 2.41
N THR A 238 -5.25 14.86 1.53
CA THR A 238 -5.22 15.33 0.14
C THR A 238 -6.46 14.86 -0.64
N TRP A 239 -7.01 13.70 -0.31
CA TRP A 239 -8.26 13.24 -0.88
C TRP A 239 -9.45 14.10 -0.44
N GLU A 240 -9.52 14.46 0.85
CA GLU A 240 -10.51 15.40 1.36
C GLU A 240 -10.40 16.77 0.66
N GLU A 241 -9.18 17.25 0.40
CA GLU A 241 -8.97 18.46 -0.41
C GLU A 241 -9.50 18.30 -1.84
N PHE A 242 -9.25 17.17 -2.51
CA PHE A 242 -9.78 16.91 -3.85
C PHE A 242 -11.32 16.91 -3.86
N LEU A 243 -11.94 16.28 -2.86
CA LEU A 243 -13.40 16.22 -2.72
C LEU A 243 -14.08 17.58 -2.46
N THR A 244 -13.32 18.64 -2.13
CA THR A 244 -13.89 20.00 -2.10
C THR A 244 -14.39 20.48 -3.46
N GLY A 245 -13.99 19.84 -4.56
CA GLY A 245 -14.32 20.23 -5.91
C GLY A 245 -13.48 21.41 -6.47
N ASP A 246 -12.43 21.85 -5.75
CA ASP A 246 -11.57 22.97 -6.15
C ASP A 246 -10.36 22.54 -7.00
N PHE A 247 -10.01 21.26 -7.00
CA PHE A 247 -8.83 20.72 -7.68
C PHE A 247 -9.18 20.08 -9.03
N GLY A 248 -8.37 20.34 -10.06
CA GLY A 248 -8.45 19.65 -11.34
C GLY A 248 -8.03 18.19 -11.25
N PHE A 249 -6.97 17.92 -10.47
CA PHE A 249 -6.42 16.57 -10.30
C PHE A 249 -6.12 16.25 -8.84
N GLY A 250 -6.22 14.94 -8.49
CA GLY A 250 -5.79 14.38 -7.22
C GLY A 250 -5.05 13.06 -7.45
N LEU A 251 -3.84 12.93 -6.92
CA LEU A 251 -3.10 11.67 -6.93
C LEU A 251 -3.57 10.83 -5.76
N ASN A 252 -4.19 9.67 -6.04
CA ASN A 252 -4.64 8.76 -5.00
C ASN A 252 -4.83 7.34 -5.55
N GLY A 253 -5.23 6.40 -4.70
CA GLY A 253 -5.26 5.00 -5.06
C GLY A 253 -6.66 4.39 -5.21
N THR A 254 -6.68 3.08 -5.48
CA THR A 254 -7.91 2.28 -5.67
C THR A 254 -8.87 2.39 -4.49
N TRP A 255 -8.37 2.59 -3.27
CA TRP A 255 -9.17 2.74 -2.05
C TRP A 255 -10.10 3.96 -2.04
N GLN A 256 -9.96 4.86 -3.00
CA GLN A 256 -10.84 6.02 -3.14
C GLN A 256 -11.94 5.85 -4.20
N VAL A 257 -12.04 4.70 -4.85
CA VAL A 257 -13.00 4.46 -5.95
C VAL A 257 -14.44 4.72 -5.53
N ASN A 258 -14.88 4.23 -4.37
CA ASN A 258 -16.22 4.50 -3.87
C ASN A 258 -16.43 5.97 -3.52
N SER A 259 -15.48 6.55 -2.80
CA SER A 259 -15.53 7.96 -2.42
C SER A 259 -15.55 8.88 -3.64
N ALA A 260 -14.84 8.49 -4.72
CA ALA A 260 -14.87 9.20 -5.99
C ALA A 260 -16.25 9.11 -6.68
N ALA A 261 -16.91 7.94 -6.60
CA ALA A 261 -18.24 7.75 -7.15
C ALA A 261 -19.32 8.56 -6.39
N ASP A 262 -19.10 8.82 -5.11
CA ASP A 262 -19.99 9.58 -4.22
C ASP A 262 -19.69 11.10 -4.22
N ALA A 263 -18.71 11.58 -5.00
CA ALA A 263 -18.36 12.99 -5.06
C ALA A 263 -19.48 13.85 -5.64
N ASP A 264 -19.61 15.10 -5.20
CA ASP A 264 -20.60 16.07 -5.68
C ASP A 264 -20.35 16.58 -7.13
N PHE A 265 -19.31 16.06 -7.80
CA PHE A 265 -18.91 16.38 -9.17
C PHE A 265 -18.52 15.12 -9.94
N THR A 266 -18.47 15.20 -11.26
CA THR A 266 -18.09 14.06 -12.10
C THR A 266 -16.58 13.78 -11.98
N THR A 267 -16.21 12.62 -11.47
CA THR A 267 -14.83 12.15 -11.40
C THR A 267 -14.46 11.28 -12.59
N GLY A 268 -13.19 11.24 -12.93
CA GLY A 268 -12.61 10.27 -13.82
C GLY A 268 -11.20 9.91 -13.38
N VAL A 269 -10.61 8.92 -14.02
CA VAL A 269 -9.28 8.39 -13.68
C VAL A 269 -8.46 8.22 -14.95
N ILE A 270 -7.19 8.61 -14.90
CA ILE A 270 -6.19 8.29 -15.92
C ILE A 270 -4.96 7.69 -15.23
N GLU A 271 -4.24 6.86 -15.96
CA GLU A 271 -2.92 6.39 -15.53
C GLU A 271 -1.93 7.55 -15.41
N ILE A 272 -0.94 7.41 -14.54
CA ILE A 272 0.08 8.45 -14.34
C ILE A 272 1.01 8.46 -15.56
N PRO A 273 1.20 9.60 -16.26
CA PRO A 273 2.05 9.63 -17.43
C PRO A 273 3.53 9.56 -17.08
N GLY A 274 4.33 8.89 -17.91
CA GLY A 274 5.80 8.95 -17.85
C GLY A 274 6.34 10.33 -18.26
N GLU A 275 7.63 10.54 -18.06
CA GLU A 275 8.29 11.82 -18.36
C GLU A 275 8.05 12.28 -19.80
N ASN A 276 8.36 11.43 -20.76
CA ASN A 276 8.28 11.78 -22.18
C ASN A 276 7.04 11.22 -22.87
N SER A 277 6.61 10.03 -22.49
CA SER A 277 5.42 9.33 -22.99
C SER A 277 5.17 8.03 -22.23
N GLY A 278 4.03 7.41 -22.47
CA GLY A 278 3.65 6.13 -21.87
C GLY A 278 3.15 6.26 -20.43
N VAL A 279 2.98 5.12 -19.78
CA VAL A 279 2.50 5.02 -18.40
C VAL A 279 3.68 4.89 -17.46
N ALA A 280 3.68 5.66 -16.40
CA ALA A 280 4.65 5.52 -15.31
C ALA A 280 4.27 4.31 -14.44
N PRO A 281 5.20 3.39 -14.11
CA PRO A 281 4.93 2.36 -13.12
C PRO A 281 4.58 3.01 -11.78
N ALA A 282 3.40 2.71 -11.24
CA ALA A 282 3.04 3.10 -9.88
C ALA A 282 3.42 1.99 -8.89
N PRO A 283 3.60 2.29 -7.58
CA PRO A 283 3.93 1.25 -6.63
C PRO A 283 2.76 0.30 -6.44
N THR A 284 3.03 -1.00 -6.34
CA THR A 284 2.07 -1.94 -5.78
C THR A 284 1.98 -1.73 -4.28
N GLY A 285 0.76 -1.59 -3.79
CA GLY A 285 0.42 -1.77 -2.40
C GLY A 285 -0.46 -3.01 -2.25
N GLY A 286 -0.94 -3.23 -1.05
CA GLY A 286 -1.76 -4.38 -0.68
C GLY A 286 -1.00 -5.36 0.19
N GLU A 287 -1.70 -6.37 0.65
CA GLU A 287 -1.19 -7.30 1.64
C GLU A 287 -1.07 -8.70 1.06
N PHE A 288 -0.17 -9.46 1.67
CA PHE A 288 0.05 -10.87 1.43
C PHE A 288 -0.53 -11.72 2.55
N ILE A 289 -1.29 -12.74 2.20
CA ILE A 289 -1.65 -13.81 3.14
C ILE A 289 -0.40 -14.68 3.32
N THR A 290 0.22 -14.58 4.49
CA THR A 290 1.44 -15.31 4.83
C THR A 290 1.19 -16.36 5.89
N THR A 291 2.03 -17.38 5.92
CA THR A 291 1.98 -18.46 6.91
C THR A 291 3.24 -18.41 7.78
N PRO A 292 3.13 -18.02 9.05
CA PRO A 292 4.24 -18.13 9.98
C PRO A 292 4.69 -19.57 10.22
N VAL A 293 5.98 -19.73 10.51
CA VAL A 293 6.54 -21.02 10.93
C VAL A 293 5.93 -21.43 12.29
N GLN A 294 5.38 -22.63 12.33
CA GLN A 294 4.69 -23.20 13.50
C GLN A 294 5.51 -24.34 14.12
N SER A 295 5.43 -24.46 15.44
CA SER A 295 5.98 -25.63 16.15
C SER A 295 5.20 -26.90 15.86
N ASP A 296 3.87 -26.81 15.63
CA ASP A 296 3.00 -27.89 15.21
C ASP A 296 2.79 -27.86 13.70
N THR A 297 3.64 -28.57 12.97
CA THR A 297 3.58 -28.64 11.50
C THR A 297 2.37 -29.38 10.95
N SER A 298 1.63 -30.11 11.79
CA SER A 298 0.39 -30.80 11.36
C SER A 298 -0.72 -29.81 10.96
N ARG A 299 -0.61 -28.55 11.40
CA ARG A 299 -1.56 -27.48 11.10
C ARG A 299 -1.46 -26.98 9.65
N TYR A 300 -0.31 -27.11 9.01
CA TYR A 300 -0.07 -26.56 7.65
C TYR A 300 -1.05 -27.06 6.58
N THR A 301 -1.51 -28.32 6.67
CA THR A 301 -2.48 -28.85 5.72
C THR A 301 -3.81 -28.09 5.75
N THR A 302 -4.26 -27.67 6.93
CA THR A 302 -5.50 -26.89 7.09
C THR A 302 -5.26 -25.42 6.81
N THR A 303 -4.12 -24.86 7.26
CA THR A 303 -3.70 -23.48 6.92
C THR A 303 -3.67 -23.28 5.40
N LYS A 304 -3.08 -24.21 4.65
CA LYS A 304 -3.08 -24.19 3.19
C LYS A 304 -4.48 -24.07 2.60
N LYS A 305 -5.44 -24.88 3.05
CA LYS A 305 -6.83 -24.82 2.57
C LYS A 305 -7.50 -23.48 2.83
N ILE A 306 -7.20 -22.85 3.97
CA ILE A 306 -7.74 -21.54 4.31
C ILE A 306 -7.14 -20.48 3.39
N VAL A 307 -5.81 -20.51 3.18
CA VAL A 307 -5.09 -19.59 2.27
C VAL A 307 -5.62 -19.75 0.83
N GLU A 308 -5.73 -20.97 0.31
CA GLU A 308 -6.25 -21.25 -1.02
C GLU A 308 -7.71 -20.78 -1.19
N CYS A 309 -8.55 -20.93 -0.14
CA CYS A 309 -9.91 -20.38 -0.16
C CYS A 309 -9.90 -18.84 -0.22
N MET A 310 -9.11 -18.19 0.62
CA MET A 310 -8.99 -16.72 0.62
C MET A 310 -8.48 -16.20 -0.73
N ALA A 311 -7.51 -16.88 -1.34
CA ALA A 311 -6.89 -16.53 -2.60
C ALA A 311 -7.63 -17.07 -3.85
N SER A 312 -8.74 -17.80 -3.69
CA SER A 312 -9.54 -18.27 -4.82
C SER A 312 -10.10 -17.12 -5.66
N THR A 313 -10.43 -17.37 -6.93
CA THR A 313 -11.04 -16.34 -7.81
C THR A 313 -12.25 -15.67 -7.17
N ASP A 314 -13.17 -16.46 -6.58
CA ASP A 314 -14.34 -15.92 -5.87
C ASP A 314 -13.90 -15.07 -4.66
N GLY A 315 -12.87 -15.50 -3.94
CA GLY A 315 -12.29 -14.77 -2.81
C GLY A 315 -11.66 -13.45 -3.23
N GLN A 316 -10.94 -13.44 -4.33
CA GLN A 316 -10.33 -12.24 -4.90
C GLN A 316 -11.40 -11.22 -5.32
N VAL A 317 -12.45 -11.67 -6.05
CA VAL A 317 -13.55 -10.78 -6.50
C VAL A 317 -14.33 -10.25 -5.30
N GLU A 318 -14.68 -11.11 -4.33
CA GLU A 318 -15.37 -10.69 -3.10
C GLU A 318 -14.54 -9.67 -2.31
N THR A 319 -13.23 -9.88 -2.19
CA THR A 319 -12.31 -8.94 -1.55
C THR A 319 -12.27 -7.60 -2.30
N ALA A 320 -12.18 -7.64 -3.64
CA ALA A 320 -12.17 -6.44 -4.47
C ALA A 320 -13.47 -5.63 -4.35
N ASP A 321 -14.63 -6.29 -4.32
CA ASP A 321 -15.92 -5.62 -4.31
C ASP A 321 -16.34 -5.10 -2.92
N THR A 322 -15.94 -5.81 -1.84
CA THR A 322 -16.41 -5.49 -0.48
C THR A 322 -15.39 -4.78 0.38
N PHE A 323 -14.15 -4.68 -0.09
CA PHE A 323 -13.05 -4.20 0.72
C PHE A 323 -12.31 -3.06 0.02
N ALA A 324 -11.27 -2.70 -0.10
CA ALA A 324 -10.61 -1.49 -0.59
C ALA A 324 -10.39 -1.46 -2.13
N TYR A 325 -11.26 -2.10 -2.92
CA TYR A 325 -11.09 -2.23 -4.37
C TYR A 325 -9.70 -2.71 -4.77
N TYR A 326 -9.22 -3.74 -4.12
CA TYR A 326 -8.03 -4.44 -4.53
C TYR A 326 -8.28 -5.10 -5.89
N ILE A 327 -7.39 -4.83 -6.82
CA ILE A 327 -7.42 -5.51 -8.11
C ILE A 327 -6.92 -6.94 -7.90
N PRO A 328 -7.68 -7.97 -8.33
CA PRO A 328 -7.27 -9.35 -8.22
C PRO A 328 -5.88 -9.60 -8.82
N PRO A 329 -5.05 -10.44 -8.18
CA PRO A 329 -3.69 -10.69 -8.65
C PRO A 329 -3.61 -11.72 -9.78
N THR A 330 -4.74 -12.22 -10.28
CA THR A 330 -4.82 -13.20 -11.35
C THR A 330 -5.65 -12.71 -12.52
N GLU A 331 -5.33 -13.12 -13.75
CA GLU A 331 -6.10 -12.77 -14.95
C GLU A 331 -7.57 -13.23 -14.84
N ALA A 332 -7.80 -14.41 -14.24
CA ALA A 332 -9.15 -14.93 -14.01
C ALA A 332 -9.96 -14.02 -13.07
N GLY A 333 -9.34 -13.57 -11.97
CA GLY A 333 -9.95 -12.66 -11.02
C GLY A 333 -10.21 -11.28 -11.64
N GLN A 334 -9.25 -10.72 -12.37
CA GLN A 334 -9.39 -9.44 -13.09
C GLN A 334 -10.54 -9.51 -14.11
N THR A 335 -10.62 -10.59 -14.90
CA THR A 335 -11.71 -10.80 -15.86
C THR A 335 -13.07 -10.90 -15.16
N ALA A 336 -13.15 -11.60 -14.05
CA ALA A 336 -14.37 -11.73 -13.26
C ALA A 336 -14.78 -10.38 -12.65
N LEU A 337 -13.85 -9.62 -12.09
CA LEU A 337 -14.09 -8.28 -11.56
C LEU A 337 -14.61 -7.33 -12.63
N LEU A 338 -13.95 -7.26 -13.78
CA LEU A 338 -14.33 -6.37 -14.88
C LEU A 338 -15.69 -6.71 -15.53
N LYS A 339 -16.16 -7.94 -15.39
CA LYS A 339 -17.51 -8.30 -15.81
C LYS A 339 -18.59 -7.63 -14.95
N GLU A 340 -18.32 -7.46 -13.68
CA GLU A 340 -19.21 -6.81 -12.71
C GLU A 340 -18.97 -5.30 -12.60
N ARG A 341 -17.70 -4.90 -12.70
CA ARG A 341 -17.22 -3.53 -12.50
C ARG A 341 -16.35 -3.06 -13.68
N PRO A 342 -16.93 -2.87 -14.89
CA PRO A 342 -16.17 -2.49 -16.09
C PRO A 342 -15.45 -1.13 -15.96
N GLU A 343 -15.93 -0.26 -15.07
CA GLU A 343 -15.32 1.05 -14.78
C GLU A 343 -13.94 0.94 -14.12
N LEU A 344 -13.57 -0.24 -13.59
CA LEU A 344 -12.25 -0.50 -13.00
C LEU A 344 -11.16 -0.84 -14.01
N GLN A 345 -11.44 -0.80 -15.33
CA GLN A 345 -10.46 -1.15 -16.36
C GLN A 345 -9.15 -0.36 -16.24
N THR A 346 -9.22 0.95 -16.03
CA THR A 346 -8.01 1.79 -15.83
C THR A 346 -7.17 1.33 -14.65
N TRP A 347 -7.83 0.87 -13.57
CA TRP A 347 -7.14 0.36 -12.40
C TRP A 347 -6.49 -1.01 -12.64
N VAL A 348 -7.16 -1.89 -13.40
CA VAL A 348 -6.55 -3.17 -13.82
C VAL A 348 -5.32 -2.92 -14.68
N ASP A 349 -5.38 -1.96 -15.61
CA ASP A 349 -4.25 -1.60 -16.47
C ASP A 349 -3.10 -0.99 -15.64
N ALA A 350 -3.41 -0.10 -14.70
CA ALA A 350 -2.44 0.49 -13.79
C ALA A 350 -1.73 -0.57 -12.91
N VAL A 351 -2.47 -1.56 -12.39
CA VAL A 351 -1.88 -2.65 -11.59
C VAL A 351 -0.98 -3.54 -12.45
N LYS A 352 -1.32 -3.81 -13.70
CA LYS A 352 -0.46 -4.59 -14.61
C LYS A 352 0.88 -3.92 -14.90
N SER A 353 0.93 -2.59 -14.89
CA SER A 353 2.15 -1.81 -15.06
C SER A 353 2.84 -1.47 -13.73
N ALA A 354 2.25 -1.80 -12.59
CA ALA A 354 2.75 -1.45 -11.28
C ALA A 354 4.04 -2.22 -10.92
N LYS A 355 4.83 -1.63 -10.00
CA LYS A 355 6.12 -2.17 -9.57
C LYS A 355 6.15 -2.34 -8.05
N GLY A 356 6.65 -3.47 -7.58
CA GLY A 356 6.86 -3.71 -6.15
C GLY A 356 7.93 -2.80 -5.57
N ARG A 357 7.69 -2.25 -4.38
CA ARG A 357 8.65 -1.38 -3.69
C ARG A 357 9.91 -2.11 -3.23
N THR A 358 9.78 -3.38 -2.88
CA THR A 358 10.88 -4.26 -2.45
C THR A 358 11.48 -5.09 -3.58
N SER A 359 10.97 -4.92 -4.82
CA SER A 359 11.51 -5.58 -6.02
C SER A 359 12.96 -5.17 -6.30
N ASP A 360 13.57 -5.79 -7.30
CA ASP A 360 14.95 -5.54 -7.72
C ASP A 360 15.99 -5.89 -6.63
N GLY A 361 15.64 -6.82 -5.72
CA GLY A 361 16.52 -7.26 -4.65
C GLY A 361 16.68 -6.27 -3.49
N LEU A 362 15.79 -5.28 -3.39
CA LEU A 362 15.85 -4.28 -2.33
C LEU A 362 15.43 -4.86 -0.96
N GLY A 363 14.43 -5.76 -0.93
CA GLY A 363 14.01 -6.42 0.31
C GLY A 363 13.89 -5.45 1.49
N THR A 364 14.58 -5.76 2.59
CA THR A 364 14.62 -4.96 3.82
C THR A 364 15.43 -3.66 3.71
N ASP A 365 16.14 -3.42 2.62
CA ASP A 365 16.81 -2.15 2.39
C ASP A 365 15.85 -1.06 1.89
N TYR A 366 14.71 -1.45 1.27
CA TYR A 366 13.72 -0.49 0.80
C TYR A 366 13.24 0.50 1.87
N PRO A 367 12.83 0.11 3.09
CA PRO A 367 12.39 1.07 4.10
C PRO A 367 13.46 2.11 4.46
N LYS A 368 14.74 1.71 4.49
CA LYS A 368 15.86 2.59 4.79
C LYS A 368 16.09 3.61 3.65
N ILE A 369 15.96 3.15 2.41
CA ILE A 369 16.07 3.98 1.19
C ILE A 369 14.88 4.95 1.13
N SER A 370 13.66 4.46 1.37
CA SER A 370 12.44 5.26 1.38
C SER A 370 12.50 6.40 2.39
N GLU A 371 13.05 6.16 3.59
CA GLU A 371 13.26 7.18 4.61
C GLU A 371 14.10 8.34 4.09
N GLN A 372 15.16 8.07 3.36
CA GLN A 372 16.00 9.11 2.78
C GLN A 372 15.30 9.83 1.63
N LEU A 373 14.49 9.09 0.85
CA LEU A 373 13.74 9.66 -0.26
C LEU A 373 12.69 10.67 0.21
N TRP A 374 11.84 10.30 1.20
CA TRP A 374 10.84 11.28 1.70
C TRP A 374 11.50 12.47 2.39
N THR A 375 12.66 12.28 3.02
CA THR A 375 13.43 13.39 3.59
C THR A 375 13.93 14.34 2.50
N ALA A 376 14.42 13.80 1.37
CA ALA A 376 14.81 14.61 0.23
C ALA A 376 13.62 15.37 -0.38
N ILE A 377 12.45 14.71 -0.52
CA ILE A 377 11.21 15.35 -0.99
C ILE A 377 10.86 16.54 -0.09
N GLN A 378 10.85 16.36 1.22
CA GLN A 378 10.56 17.43 2.19
C GLN A 378 11.55 18.61 2.06
N ASN A 379 12.85 18.32 1.99
CA ASN A 379 13.89 19.32 1.89
C ASN A 379 13.79 20.13 0.58
N ALA A 380 13.53 19.46 -0.53
CA ALA A 380 13.41 20.12 -1.83
C ALA A 380 12.12 20.97 -1.91
N LEU A 381 10.96 20.40 -1.59
CA LEU A 381 9.68 21.09 -1.71
C LEU A 381 9.55 22.27 -0.75
N SER A 382 10.10 22.17 0.47
CA SER A 382 10.16 23.30 1.42
C SER A 382 11.10 24.42 0.97
N GLY A 383 11.97 24.16 -0.03
CA GLY A 383 13.00 25.12 -0.49
C GLY A 383 14.23 25.16 0.41
N SER A 384 14.40 24.22 1.35
CA SER A 384 15.59 24.12 2.20
C SER A 384 16.83 23.70 1.42
N MET A 385 16.64 22.90 0.37
CA MET A 385 17.69 22.42 -0.56
C MET A 385 17.17 22.47 -2.00
N THR A 386 18.08 22.47 -2.96
CA THR A 386 17.70 22.16 -4.34
C THR A 386 17.39 20.66 -4.48
N PRO A 387 16.58 20.22 -5.46
CA PRO A 387 16.34 18.79 -5.71
C PRO A 387 17.62 17.97 -5.82
N LYS A 388 18.65 18.49 -6.50
CA LYS A 388 19.95 17.81 -6.64
C LYS A 388 20.66 17.63 -5.30
N GLU A 389 20.77 18.70 -4.49
CA GLU A 389 21.42 18.64 -3.18
C GLU A 389 20.70 17.68 -2.25
N ALA A 390 19.36 17.73 -2.20
CA ALA A 390 18.54 16.87 -1.37
C ALA A 390 18.71 15.38 -1.73
N LEU A 391 18.68 15.05 -3.02
CA LEU A 391 18.85 13.67 -3.49
C LEU A 391 20.29 13.17 -3.36
N THR A 392 21.30 14.03 -3.52
CA THR A 392 22.71 13.66 -3.25
C THR A 392 22.90 13.29 -1.78
N GLN A 393 22.35 14.11 -0.87
CA GLN A 393 22.39 13.78 0.57
C GLN A 393 21.62 12.49 0.88
N ALA A 394 20.46 12.28 0.26
CA ALA A 394 19.67 11.07 0.45
C ALA A 394 20.42 9.83 -0.02
N GLN A 395 21.14 9.89 -1.15
CA GLN A 395 21.98 8.80 -1.63
C GLN A 395 23.07 8.41 -0.63
N GLU A 396 23.82 9.42 -0.13
CA GLU A 396 24.89 9.18 0.85
C GLU A 396 24.34 8.52 2.14
N GLN A 397 23.17 8.95 2.59
CA GLN A 397 22.55 8.41 3.80
C GLN A 397 21.95 7.01 3.56
N ALA A 398 21.35 6.76 2.39
CA ALA A 398 20.85 5.45 2.01
C ALA A 398 22.00 4.42 1.93
N GLU A 399 23.11 4.76 1.28
CA GLU A 399 24.31 3.90 1.23
C GLU A 399 24.84 3.59 2.63
N ALA A 400 24.89 4.59 3.53
CA ALA A 400 25.32 4.37 4.90
C ALA A 400 24.37 3.46 5.71
N ALA A 401 23.06 3.56 5.48
CA ALA A 401 22.03 2.77 6.17
C ALA A 401 21.92 1.32 5.65
N THR A 402 22.26 1.09 4.38
CA THR A 402 22.20 -0.24 3.73
C THR A 402 23.56 -0.95 3.70
N SER A 403 24.66 -0.27 4.06
CA SER A 403 25.98 -0.90 4.19
C SER A 403 25.96 -1.97 5.29
N LYS A 404 26.23 -3.22 4.93
CA LYS A 404 26.31 -4.37 5.86
C LYS A 404 27.64 -4.40 6.61
#